data_36bb20800afeb4d4e470cf40dfc9e4ed
#
_entry.id   36bb20800afeb4d4e470cf40dfc9e4ed
#
_cell.length_a   1.000
_cell.length_b   1.000
_cell.length_c   1.000
_cell.angle_alpha   90.00
_cell.angle_beta   90.00
_cell.angle_gamma   90.00
#
_symmetry.space_group_name_H-M   'P 1'
#
loop_
_entity.id
_entity.type
_entity.pdbx_description
1 polymer ?
#
loop_
_entity_poly.entity_id
_entity_poly.type
_entity_poly.pdbx_seq_one_letter_code
_entity_poly.pdbx_strand_id
1 'polypeptide(L)'
;SEIISGDTPFGIPTNPKGSKKNPIDLYDEKSDEHNTRLFYIESSERKIGYVDRTKITKNSGDIDAIKVFIPEAYGAGETFPHQILGVPEFGGANSICSQSYLYASFNSEEEAKNFIVYLKSKFFRSLVLSIKISQHAPSKTYRFVPMQDFSKPWTDTELYEKYVLTKEEIAFIESMIKPME
;
A
#
# COMPACT_ATOMS: atom_id res chain seq x y z
N SER A 1 2.80 9.36 9.04
CA SER A 1 1.57 8.73 9.52
C SER A 1 1.92 7.42 10.21
N GLU A 2 1.49 7.23 11.44
CA GLU A 2 1.78 6.02 12.25
C GLU A 2 0.97 4.78 11.80
N ILE A 3 0.00 4.99 10.90
CA ILE A 3 -0.89 3.92 10.43
C ILE A 3 -0.23 3.01 9.38
N ILE A 4 0.78 3.49 8.65
CA ILE A 4 1.49 2.71 7.63
C ILE A 4 2.66 1.98 8.28
N SER A 5 2.75 0.67 8.02
CA SER A 5 3.78 -0.21 8.56
C SER A 5 5.20 0.24 8.21
N GLY A 6 6.17 -0.24 8.99
CA GLY A 6 7.57 -0.17 8.59
C GLY A 6 7.89 -1.05 7.38
N ASP A 7 9.07 -0.83 6.80
CA ASP A 7 9.55 -1.59 5.65
C ASP A 7 9.74 -3.09 6.00
N THR A 8 9.54 -3.95 5.02
CA THR A 8 9.58 -5.42 5.17
C THR A 8 8.69 -5.91 6.33
N PRO A 9 7.38 -5.63 6.27
CA PRO A 9 6.51 -5.70 7.44
C PRO A 9 6.42 -7.09 8.08
N PHE A 10 6.42 -8.16 7.30
CA PHE A 10 6.35 -9.54 7.81
C PHE A 10 7.68 -10.31 7.69
N GLY A 11 8.78 -9.62 7.38
CA GLY A 11 10.10 -10.24 7.25
C GLY A 11 10.30 -11.06 5.98
N ILE A 12 9.37 -11.00 5.02
CA ILE A 12 9.39 -11.78 3.79
C ILE A 12 10.02 -10.96 2.66
N PRO A 13 11.04 -11.48 1.95
CA PRO A 13 11.73 -10.75 0.90
C PRO A 13 10.84 -10.48 -0.31
N THR A 14 11.27 -9.57 -1.18
CA THR A 14 10.57 -9.18 -2.42
C THR A 14 10.27 -10.39 -3.32
N ASN A 15 11.26 -11.29 -3.47
CA ASN A 15 11.08 -12.55 -4.21
C ASN A 15 11.01 -13.74 -3.23
N PRO A 16 9.82 -14.11 -2.74
CA PRO A 16 9.70 -15.17 -1.76
C PRO A 16 10.01 -16.56 -2.32
N LYS A 17 9.81 -16.81 -3.63
CA LYS A 17 10.11 -18.12 -4.26
C LYS A 17 11.61 -18.33 -4.50
N GLY A 18 12.33 -17.29 -4.87
CA GLY A 18 13.73 -17.39 -5.30
C GLY A 18 14.76 -17.00 -4.24
N SER A 19 14.35 -16.45 -3.11
CA SER A 19 15.27 -15.95 -2.09
C SER A 19 15.65 -17.02 -1.07
N LYS A 20 16.94 -17.31 -0.95
CA LYS A 20 17.50 -18.13 0.15
C LYS A 20 17.28 -17.52 1.54
N LYS A 21 16.90 -16.24 1.61
CA LYS A 21 16.60 -15.51 2.85
C LYS A 21 15.13 -15.59 3.24
N ASN A 22 14.28 -16.23 2.42
CA ASN A 22 12.89 -16.42 2.78
C ASN A 22 12.79 -17.40 3.95
N PRO A 23 12.21 -17.00 5.10
CA PRO A 23 12.10 -17.87 6.27
C PRO A 23 10.97 -18.89 6.18
N ILE A 24 10.12 -18.82 5.14
CA ILE A 24 8.89 -19.61 5.02
C ILE A 24 8.74 -20.23 3.63
N ASP A 25 8.07 -21.37 3.57
CA ASP A 25 7.68 -21.98 2.31
C ASP A 25 6.45 -21.27 1.74
N LEU A 26 6.43 -21.13 0.41
CA LEU A 26 5.34 -20.52 -0.34
C LEU A 26 4.68 -21.57 -1.21
N TYR A 27 3.36 -21.68 -1.11
CA TYR A 27 2.51 -22.62 -1.83
C TYR A 27 1.60 -21.87 -2.79
N ASP A 28 1.34 -22.44 -3.94
CA ASP A 28 0.43 -21.86 -4.94
C ASP A 28 -1.05 -22.19 -4.63
N GLU A 29 -1.30 -23.25 -3.86
CA GLU A 29 -2.65 -23.68 -3.48
C GLU A 29 -2.86 -23.60 -1.97
N LYS A 30 -4.08 -23.25 -1.59
CA LYS A 30 -4.51 -23.21 -0.19
C LYS A 30 -4.75 -24.62 0.35
N SER A 31 -4.34 -24.85 1.61
CA SER A 31 -4.67 -26.05 2.37
C SER A 31 -4.98 -25.67 3.83
N ASP A 32 -5.33 -26.64 4.67
CA ASP A 32 -5.53 -26.42 6.09
C ASP A 32 -4.23 -25.99 6.82
N GLU A 33 -3.07 -26.48 6.37
CA GLU A 33 -1.77 -26.20 6.97
C GLU A 33 -1.19 -24.85 6.50
N HIS A 34 -1.49 -24.44 5.28
CA HIS A 34 -1.01 -23.19 4.68
C HIS A 34 -2.17 -22.43 4.01
N ASN A 35 -2.88 -21.64 4.81
CA ASN A 35 -4.07 -20.93 4.39
C ASN A 35 -3.98 -19.41 4.50
N THR A 36 -2.87 -18.87 5.03
CA THR A 36 -2.65 -17.42 5.10
C THR A 36 -2.17 -16.90 3.76
N ARG A 37 -2.87 -15.91 3.22
CA ARG A 37 -2.55 -15.31 1.92
C ARG A 37 -1.32 -14.44 2.02
N LEU A 38 -0.33 -14.69 1.17
CA LEU A 38 0.83 -13.82 0.98
C LEU A 38 0.68 -13.05 -0.33
N PHE A 39 0.59 -11.73 -0.23
CA PHE A 39 0.63 -10.82 -1.37
C PHE A 39 2.10 -10.49 -1.71
N TYR A 40 2.49 -10.71 -2.97
CA TYR A 40 3.85 -10.43 -3.43
C TYR A 40 3.87 -10.02 -4.90
N ILE A 41 4.99 -9.46 -5.35
CA ILE A 41 5.21 -9.08 -6.74
C ILE A 41 6.36 -9.93 -7.28
N GLU A 42 6.15 -10.59 -8.41
CA GLU A 42 7.14 -11.38 -9.12
C GLU A 42 7.14 -11.00 -10.59
N SER A 43 8.29 -10.62 -11.15
CA SER A 43 8.41 -10.18 -12.55
C SER A 43 7.41 -9.07 -12.93
N SER A 44 7.19 -8.11 -12.03
CA SER A 44 6.21 -7.00 -12.15
C SER A 44 4.74 -7.45 -12.12
N GLU A 45 4.44 -8.71 -11.91
CA GLU A 45 3.09 -9.23 -11.73
C GLU A 45 2.73 -9.36 -10.26
N ARG A 46 1.50 -9.00 -9.93
CA ARG A 46 0.93 -9.18 -8.60
C ARG A 46 0.46 -10.61 -8.44
N LYS A 47 0.86 -11.25 -7.36
CA LYS A 47 0.55 -12.64 -7.07
C LYS A 47 0.10 -12.83 -5.64
N ILE A 48 -0.70 -13.87 -5.43
CA ILE A 48 -1.10 -14.36 -4.12
C ILE A 48 -0.64 -15.81 -4.03
N GLY A 49 0.06 -16.12 -2.95
CA GLY A 49 0.36 -17.49 -2.57
C GLY A 49 -0.12 -17.74 -1.14
N TYR A 50 0.15 -18.92 -0.62
CA TYR A 50 -0.29 -19.36 0.70
C TYR A 50 0.90 -19.80 1.54
N VAL A 51 0.83 -19.51 2.84
CA VAL A 51 1.90 -19.81 3.79
C VAL A 51 1.34 -20.37 5.09
N ASP A 52 2.16 -21.11 5.82
CA ASP A 52 1.88 -21.51 7.18
C ASP A 52 2.04 -20.32 8.11
N ARG A 53 0.94 -19.86 8.73
CA ARG A 53 0.94 -18.69 9.62
C ARG A 53 1.81 -18.85 10.84
N THR A 54 2.05 -20.09 11.29
CA THR A 54 2.86 -20.37 12.46
C THR A 54 4.35 -20.05 12.27
N LYS A 55 4.77 -19.91 11.02
CA LYS A 55 6.13 -19.53 10.64
C LYS A 55 6.34 -18.02 10.60
N ILE A 56 5.27 -17.22 10.67
CA ILE A 56 5.34 -15.76 10.66
C ILE A 56 5.67 -15.27 12.06
N THR A 57 6.85 -14.70 12.23
CA THR A 57 7.34 -14.20 13.53
C THR A 57 7.22 -12.69 13.67
N LYS A 58 7.42 -11.94 12.56
CA LYS A 58 7.33 -10.48 12.57
C LYS A 58 5.89 -10.05 12.34
N ASN A 59 5.37 -9.18 13.21
CA ASN A 59 3.99 -8.64 13.17
C ASN A 59 2.90 -9.74 13.06
N SER A 60 3.14 -10.89 13.69
CA SER A 60 2.20 -12.03 13.64
C SER A 60 0.82 -11.69 14.21
N GLY A 61 0.73 -10.74 15.14
CA GLY A 61 -0.54 -10.24 15.69
C GLY A 61 -1.43 -9.55 14.65
N ASP A 62 -0.85 -9.05 13.56
CA ASP A 62 -1.59 -8.33 12.53
C ASP A 62 -2.09 -9.24 11.39
N ILE A 63 -1.83 -10.55 11.43
CA ILE A 63 -2.25 -11.48 10.37
C ILE A 63 -3.76 -11.39 10.12
N ASP A 64 -4.55 -11.32 11.18
CA ASP A 64 -6.02 -11.31 11.12
C ASP A 64 -6.62 -9.88 11.10
N ALA A 65 -5.79 -8.83 11.18
CA ALA A 65 -6.27 -7.46 11.00
C ALA A 65 -6.75 -7.23 9.56
N ILE A 66 -7.73 -6.34 9.39
CA ILE A 66 -8.16 -5.87 8.06
C ILE A 66 -7.09 -4.94 7.53
N LYS A 67 -6.53 -5.24 6.36
CA LYS A 67 -5.38 -4.53 5.80
C LYS A 67 -5.61 -3.99 4.40
N VAL A 68 -4.94 -2.89 4.12
CA VAL A 68 -4.69 -2.37 2.78
C VAL A 68 -3.20 -2.49 2.50
N PHE A 69 -2.83 -3.12 1.40
CA PHE A 69 -1.46 -3.22 0.92
C PHE A 69 -1.14 -2.11 -0.07
N ILE A 70 0.00 -1.45 0.14
CA ILE A 70 0.48 -0.33 -0.66
C ILE A 70 1.76 -0.78 -1.34
N PRO A 71 1.82 -0.87 -2.69
CA PRO A 71 3.06 -1.22 -3.38
C PRO A 71 4.18 -0.23 -3.04
N GLU A 72 5.32 -0.74 -2.61
CA GLU A 72 6.48 0.08 -2.23
C GLU A 72 7.15 0.71 -3.45
N ALA A 73 7.15 0.03 -4.59
CA ALA A 73 7.80 0.50 -5.80
C ALA A 73 6.80 0.75 -6.93
N TYR A 74 6.92 1.92 -7.56
CA TYR A 74 6.17 2.29 -8.76
C TYR A 74 6.86 3.45 -9.50
N GLY A 75 6.71 3.49 -10.82
CA GLY A 75 7.08 4.65 -11.64
C GLY A 75 8.46 4.57 -12.28
N ALA A 76 9.10 3.39 -12.36
CA ALA A 76 10.27 3.22 -13.19
C ALA A 76 9.89 3.48 -14.67
N GLY A 77 10.45 4.56 -15.27
CA GLY A 77 10.11 4.96 -16.64
C GLY A 77 8.73 5.60 -16.81
N GLU A 78 8.09 6.05 -15.72
CA GLU A 78 6.80 6.72 -15.78
C GLU A 78 6.89 8.06 -16.53
N THR A 79 5.93 8.30 -17.44
CA THR A 79 5.81 9.55 -18.19
C THR A 79 4.76 10.48 -17.58
N PHE A 80 4.90 11.77 -17.87
CA PHE A 80 3.93 12.80 -17.48
C PHE A 80 2.57 12.64 -18.23
N PRO A 81 1.42 12.86 -17.58
CA PRO A 81 1.20 13.08 -16.15
C PRO A 81 1.42 11.81 -15.33
N HIS A 82 1.81 11.98 -14.07
CA HIS A 82 2.29 10.90 -13.22
C HIS A 82 1.18 10.18 -12.43
N GLN A 83 1.35 8.88 -12.20
CA GLN A 83 0.51 8.13 -11.25
C GLN A 83 1.11 8.14 -9.84
N ILE A 84 2.44 8.20 -9.71
CA ILE A 84 3.24 8.32 -8.48
C ILE A 84 3.33 7.03 -7.67
N LEU A 85 2.21 6.36 -7.41
CA LEU A 85 2.11 5.14 -6.59
C LEU A 85 1.50 4.00 -7.39
N GLY A 86 1.85 2.78 -7.02
CA GLY A 86 1.13 1.59 -7.46
C GLY A 86 -0.29 1.57 -6.87
N VAL A 87 -1.23 0.96 -7.58
CA VAL A 87 -2.62 0.84 -7.11
C VAL A 87 -2.65 0.04 -5.80
N PRO A 88 -3.24 0.57 -4.71
CA PRO A 88 -3.35 -0.17 -3.46
C PRO A 88 -4.30 -1.35 -3.58
N GLU A 89 -4.08 -2.38 -2.74
CA GLU A 89 -4.86 -3.61 -2.74
C GLU A 89 -5.54 -3.85 -1.39
N PHE A 90 -6.80 -4.28 -1.43
CA PHE A 90 -7.49 -4.73 -0.23
C PHE A 90 -7.01 -6.13 0.17
N GLY A 91 -6.28 -6.23 1.28
CA GLY A 91 -5.76 -7.49 1.80
C GLY A 91 -6.78 -8.27 2.62
N GLY A 92 -7.60 -7.56 3.39
CA GLY A 92 -8.52 -8.18 4.35
C GLY A 92 -7.80 -8.91 5.49
N ALA A 93 -8.56 -9.72 6.24
CA ALA A 93 -8.02 -10.57 7.30
C ALA A 93 -7.30 -11.81 6.74
N ASN A 94 -6.56 -12.51 7.59
CA ASN A 94 -5.75 -13.70 7.26
C ASN A 94 -4.88 -13.47 6.01
N SER A 95 -4.11 -12.39 6.05
CA SER A 95 -3.25 -11.98 4.95
C SER A 95 -1.98 -11.31 5.45
N ILE A 96 -0.92 -11.43 4.67
CA ILE A 96 0.39 -10.80 4.85
C ILE A 96 0.94 -10.35 3.51
N CYS A 97 2.04 -9.61 3.53
CA CYS A 97 2.72 -9.21 2.29
C CYS A 97 4.23 -9.41 2.37
N SER A 98 4.86 -9.52 1.19
CA SER A 98 6.31 -9.46 1.06
C SER A 98 6.81 -8.01 1.19
N GLN A 99 8.12 -7.83 1.14
CA GLN A 99 8.80 -6.53 1.11
C GLN A 99 8.34 -5.63 -0.05
N SER A 100 7.66 -6.18 -1.06
CA SER A 100 7.12 -5.41 -2.18
C SER A 100 5.97 -4.47 -1.78
N TYR A 101 5.45 -4.62 -0.55
CA TYR A 101 4.34 -3.83 -0.02
C TYR A 101 4.63 -3.32 1.39
N LEU A 102 4.03 -2.18 1.69
CA LEU A 102 3.68 -1.74 3.04
C LEU A 102 2.23 -2.10 3.32
N TYR A 103 1.78 -2.04 4.57
CA TYR A 103 0.36 -2.17 4.89
C TYR A 103 -0.10 -1.11 5.89
N ALA A 104 -1.41 -0.87 5.88
CA ALA A 104 -2.14 -0.15 6.92
C ALA A 104 -3.27 -1.04 7.44
N SER A 105 -3.50 -1.04 8.76
CA SER A 105 -4.54 -1.84 9.42
C SER A 105 -5.73 -0.99 9.83
N PHE A 106 -6.93 -1.57 9.75
CA PHE A 106 -8.21 -0.92 10.05
C PHE A 106 -9.10 -1.81 10.90
N ASN A 107 -10.08 -1.19 11.58
CA ASN A 107 -11.07 -1.90 12.39
C ASN A 107 -12.21 -2.46 11.55
N SER A 108 -12.46 -1.91 10.37
CA SER A 108 -13.52 -2.34 9.46
C SER A 108 -13.07 -2.35 8.00
N GLU A 109 -13.76 -3.15 7.18
CA GLU A 109 -13.54 -3.14 5.72
C GLU A 109 -13.94 -1.80 5.09
N GLU A 110 -14.92 -1.12 5.66
CA GLU A 110 -15.38 0.19 5.18
C GLU A 110 -14.28 1.23 5.34
N GLU A 111 -13.65 1.33 6.52
CA GLU A 111 -12.51 2.21 6.74
C GLU A 111 -11.34 1.88 5.80
N ALA A 112 -11.04 0.60 5.60
CA ALA A 112 -9.99 0.15 4.69
C ALA A 112 -10.30 0.57 3.23
N LYS A 113 -11.53 0.43 2.76
CA LYS A 113 -11.97 0.86 1.43
C LYS A 113 -11.92 2.39 1.28
N ASN A 114 -12.33 3.13 2.30
CA ASN A 114 -12.25 4.59 2.32
C ASN A 114 -10.79 5.08 2.31
N PHE A 115 -9.89 4.38 2.99
CA PHE A 115 -8.45 4.64 2.91
C PHE A 115 -7.90 4.39 1.50
N ILE A 116 -8.34 3.34 0.81
CA ILE A 116 -7.97 3.10 -0.60
C ILE A 116 -8.39 4.28 -1.49
N VAL A 117 -9.59 4.82 -1.29
CA VAL A 117 -10.05 6.02 -2.02
C VAL A 117 -9.12 7.20 -1.74
N TYR A 118 -8.73 7.42 -0.49
CA TYR A 118 -7.79 8.47 -0.11
C TYR A 118 -6.42 8.29 -0.75
N LEU A 119 -5.84 7.07 -0.73
CA LEU A 119 -4.57 6.76 -1.40
C LEU A 119 -4.60 7.04 -2.90
N LYS A 120 -5.75 6.81 -3.55
CA LYS A 120 -5.96 7.06 -4.98
C LYS A 120 -6.18 8.53 -5.31
N SER A 121 -6.47 9.40 -4.34
CA SER A 121 -6.70 10.82 -4.58
C SER A 121 -5.45 11.49 -5.17
N LYS A 122 -5.65 12.49 -6.00
CA LYS A 122 -4.56 13.32 -6.54
C LYS A 122 -3.90 14.13 -5.42
N PHE A 123 -4.69 14.59 -4.44
CA PHE A 123 -4.19 15.27 -3.26
C PHE A 123 -3.15 14.44 -2.52
N PHE A 124 -3.51 13.19 -2.14
CA PHE A 124 -2.58 12.29 -1.45
C PHE A 124 -1.29 12.10 -2.24
N ARG A 125 -1.43 11.79 -3.53
CA ARG A 125 -0.29 11.48 -4.41
C ARG A 125 0.58 12.70 -4.69
N SER A 126 0.02 13.92 -4.68
CA SER A 126 0.80 15.15 -4.80
C SER A 126 1.73 15.36 -3.59
N LEU A 127 1.24 15.07 -2.38
CA LEU A 127 2.05 15.13 -1.17
C LEU A 127 3.17 14.09 -1.19
N VAL A 128 2.87 12.87 -1.64
CA VAL A 128 3.89 11.83 -1.81
C VAL A 128 4.92 12.23 -2.86
N LEU A 129 4.50 12.80 -3.99
CA LEU A 129 5.40 13.28 -5.06
C LEU A 129 6.42 14.29 -4.52
N SER A 130 6.02 15.17 -3.62
CA SER A 130 6.90 16.19 -3.05
C SER A 130 8.10 15.62 -2.27
N ILE A 131 8.03 14.35 -1.85
CA ILE A 131 9.02 13.70 -0.99
C ILE A 131 9.68 12.51 -1.69
N LYS A 132 8.96 11.86 -2.61
CA LYS A 132 9.44 10.68 -3.33
C LYS A 132 10.53 11.06 -4.33
N ILE A 133 11.76 10.64 -4.06
CA ILE A 133 12.94 10.96 -4.89
C ILE A 133 13.33 9.84 -5.86
N SER A 134 12.65 8.68 -5.81
CA SER A 134 12.92 7.52 -6.67
C SER A 134 11.64 6.73 -6.91
N GLN A 135 11.74 5.61 -7.63
CA GLN A 135 10.60 4.68 -7.79
C GLN A 135 10.08 4.06 -6.48
N HIS A 136 10.88 4.10 -5.41
CA HIS A 136 10.51 3.56 -4.10
C HIS A 136 9.79 4.60 -3.24
N ALA A 137 8.75 4.16 -2.56
CA ALA A 137 8.00 4.93 -1.57
C ALA A 137 8.00 4.17 -0.23
N PRO A 138 9.15 4.13 0.48
CA PRO A 138 9.24 3.48 1.79
C PRO A 138 8.37 4.21 2.83
N SER A 139 8.17 3.60 3.98
CA SER A 139 7.28 4.11 5.05
C SER A 139 7.52 5.58 5.41
N LYS A 140 8.78 6.02 5.42
CA LYS A 140 9.15 7.42 5.70
C LYS A 140 8.57 8.44 4.71
N THR A 141 8.26 8.03 3.48
CA THR A 141 7.68 8.90 2.44
C THR A 141 6.29 9.38 2.82
N TYR A 142 5.57 8.60 3.62
CA TYR A 142 4.20 8.91 4.05
C TYR A 142 4.12 9.74 5.34
N ARG A 143 5.25 10.07 5.96
CA ARG A 143 5.30 10.78 7.25
C ARG A 143 4.55 12.12 7.24
N PHE A 144 4.59 12.83 6.14
CA PHE A 144 4.01 14.17 6.01
C PHE A 144 2.60 14.17 5.44
N VAL A 145 2.07 13.00 5.09
CA VAL A 145 0.70 12.92 4.60
C VAL A 145 -0.25 12.99 5.80
N PRO A 146 -1.20 13.96 5.81
CA PRO A 146 -2.11 14.10 6.93
C PRO A 146 -3.11 12.93 6.98
N MET A 147 -3.35 12.44 8.17
CA MET A 147 -4.38 11.42 8.41
C MET A 147 -5.77 12.02 8.32
N GLN A 148 -6.70 11.24 7.81
CA GLN A 148 -8.11 11.57 7.73
C GLN A 148 -8.93 10.70 8.67
N ASP A 149 -10.18 11.07 8.90
CA ASP A 149 -11.20 10.18 9.43
C ASP A 149 -11.72 9.31 8.27
N PHE A 150 -11.49 8.01 8.34
CA PHE A 150 -11.90 7.05 7.30
C PHE A 150 -13.29 6.45 7.52
N SER A 151 -14.10 7.00 8.43
CA SER A 151 -15.52 6.66 8.52
C SER A 151 -16.31 7.01 7.25
N LYS A 152 -15.73 7.84 6.37
CA LYS A 152 -16.25 8.20 5.05
C LYS A 152 -15.14 8.21 3.99
N PRO A 153 -15.49 8.08 2.70
CA PRO A 153 -14.53 8.35 1.63
C PRO A 153 -14.21 9.83 1.53
N TRP A 154 -13.02 10.16 1.01
CA TRP A 154 -12.56 11.52 0.76
C TRP A 154 -12.34 11.74 -0.72
N THR A 155 -13.00 12.74 -1.30
CA THR A 155 -12.77 13.18 -2.68
C THR A 155 -11.66 14.23 -2.73
N ASP A 156 -11.05 14.41 -3.91
CA ASP A 156 -10.05 15.47 -4.12
C ASP A 156 -10.64 16.86 -3.81
N THR A 157 -11.89 17.13 -4.22
CA THR A 157 -12.57 18.41 -3.95
C THR A 157 -12.67 18.68 -2.44
N GLU A 158 -13.14 17.71 -1.65
CA GLU A 158 -13.25 17.87 -0.19
C GLU A 158 -11.87 18.08 0.47
N LEU A 159 -10.82 17.42 -0.05
CA LEU A 159 -9.47 17.57 0.45
C LEU A 159 -8.91 18.96 0.09
N TYR A 160 -9.12 19.43 -1.13
CA TYR A 160 -8.70 20.78 -1.56
C TYR A 160 -9.36 21.87 -0.70
N GLU A 161 -10.65 21.75 -0.43
CA GLU A 161 -11.38 22.65 0.46
C GLU A 161 -10.88 22.59 1.89
N LYS A 162 -10.73 21.38 2.45
CA LYS A 162 -10.26 21.16 3.82
C LYS A 162 -8.89 21.77 4.09
N TYR A 163 -8.00 21.69 3.12
CA TYR A 163 -6.62 22.21 3.24
C TYR A 163 -6.45 23.60 2.61
N VAL A 164 -7.55 24.22 2.20
CA VAL A 164 -7.61 25.60 1.69
C VAL A 164 -6.62 25.85 0.55
N LEU A 165 -6.57 24.92 -0.41
CA LEU A 165 -5.70 25.05 -1.57
C LEU A 165 -6.19 26.19 -2.48
N THR A 166 -5.25 26.94 -3.02
CA THR A 166 -5.54 27.98 -4.02
C THR A 166 -5.91 27.36 -5.37
N LYS A 167 -6.53 28.14 -6.24
CA LYS A 167 -6.87 27.69 -7.61
C LYS A 167 -5.63 27.28 -8.40
N GLU A 168 -4.52 27.98 -8.19
CA GLU A 168 -3.24 27.71 -8.84
C GLU A 168 -2.64 26.37 -8.37
N GLU A 169 -2.69 26.09 -7.07
CA GLU A 169 -2.25 24.82 -6.50
C GLU A 169 -3.11 23.65 -6.98
N ILE A 170 -4.42 23.82 -7.00
CA ILE A 170 -5.34 22.80 -7.56
C ILE A 170 -5.04 22.54 -9.03
N ALA A 171 -4.91 23.61 -9.84
CA ALA A 171 -4.59 23.46 -11.27
C ALA A 171 -3.25 22.75 -11.48
N PHE A 172 -2.26 23.02 -10.64
CA PHE A 172 -0.98 22.34 -10.68
C PHE A 172 -1.13 20.84 -10.39
N ILE A 173 -1.79 20.47 -9.28
CA ILE A 173 -2.03 19.07 -8.90
C ILE A 173 -2.80 18.33 -10.01
N GLU A 174 -3.87 18.94 -10.52
CA GLU A 174 -4.70 18.36 -11.57
C GLU A 174 -3.94 18.10 -12.87
N SER A 175 -2.97 18.97 -13.21
CA SER A 175 -2.13 18.82 -14.39
C SER A 175 -1.03 17.78 -14.22
N MET A 176 -0.46 17.65 -13.01
CA MET A 176 0.68 16.80 -12.72
C MET A 176 0.32 15.33 -12.53
N ILE A 177 -0.88 15.06 -12.01
CA ILE A 177 -1.26 13.74 -11.55
C ILE A 177 -2.47 13.21 -12.32
N LYS A 178 -2.27 12.08 -13.00
CA LYS A 178 -3.36 11.41 -13.72
C LYS A 178 -4.31 10.69 -12.77
N PRO A 179 -5.57 10.45 -13.15
CA PRO A 179 -6.48 9.59 -12.39
C PRO A 179 -5.85 8.21 -12.14
N MET A 180 -6.20 7.57 -11.02
CA MET A 180 -5.83 6.19 -10.69
C MET A 180 -7.11 5.36 -10.64
N GLU A 181 -7.24 4.42 -11.54
CA GLU A 181 -8.35 3.46 -11.61
C GLU A 181 -8.19 2.28 -10.64
#